data_d7d1a284c56c3100410d97ace56a4be0
#
_entry.id   d7d1a284c56c3100410d97ace56a4be0
#
_cell.length_a   1.000
_cell.length_b   1.000
_cell.length_c   1.000
_cell.angle_alpha   90.00
_cell.angle_beta   90.00
_cell.angle_gamma   90.00
#
_symmetry.space_group_name_H-M   'P 1'
#
loop_
_entity.id
_entity.type
_entity.pdbx_description
1 polymer ?
#
loop_
_entity_poly.entity_id
_entity_poly.type
_entity_poly.pdbx_seq_one_letter_code
_entity_poly.pdbx_strand_id
1 'polypeptide(L)'
;MATDSPLLVLEGIGKSFGSAQVLRDVNLRLCAGEVLALLGANGAGKSTLVKILCGVYRRDAGTVRLDGEQVHLTRPEEAIAHGVRFLPQEVSVLPDLSVAENILIADLPLKRTWRGREVDRSALRDRAVTLLDRLGSDIDPEQMVHRLSSPQKRLVEIARALAGEARIIVMDEPTAALTEHEAQALFAVVERLKAQQIGIIYISHYLDEVFAISDRIAVLRDGFNAGEFATVSASRREVLDAMLGTSVDELYPPRGEPADEIALEVENLNFPAALHEVSFAVHRGEILGVFGLLGSGIDQVGRAVYGALGPMPGALIALGGRPYAPADPRRGRDAGIGFVAAERQREGIVPDLGVAANLTLPFIDRFTRFAVVSRPRELDYAQSWVDRLGIRSAYLGQELRLLSGGNQQKVCLARWLVEGLEVLILEEPTRGVDLGARQELYLALRQWTAKGLAVLLVSSDAEEVAGICDRAIVLDRGRVSGRFAGGVSPADLLHVSPVKDHS
;
A
#
# COMPACT_ATOMS: atom_id res chain seq x y z
N MET A 1 11.66 0.75 37.43
CA MET A 1 12.22 -0.43 36.74
C MET A 1 11.04 -1.29 36.38
N ALA A 2 10.55 -1.23 35.16
CA ALA A 2 9.48 -2.12 34.69
C ALA A 2 10.03 -3.53 34.64
N THR A 3 9.27 -4.50 35.11
CA THR A 3 9.61 -5.92 35.12
C THR A 3 9.78 -6.39 33.67
N ASP A 4 10.99 -6.76 33.36
CA ASP A 4 11.50 -7.16 32.03
C ASP A 4 10.96 -8.55 31.57
N SER A 5 9.82 -8.99 32.09
CA SER A 5 9.21 -10.26 31.69
C SER A 5 8.30 -10.05 30.47
N PRO A 6 8.56 -10.73 29.35
CA PRO A 6 7.77 -10.58 28.15
C PRO A 6 6.33 -11.07 28.35
N LEU A 7 5.36 -10.27 27.87
CA LEU A 7 3.94 -10.60 27.83
C LEU A 7 3.66 -11.78 26.89
N LEU A 8 4.36 -11.80 25.73
CA LEU A 8 4.26 -12.86 24.72
C LEU A 8 5.66 -13.33 24.34
N VAL A 9 5.83 -14.65 24.25
CA VAL A 9 7.03 -15.28 23.68
C VAL A 9 6.60 -16.37 22.69
N LEU A 10 7.07 -16.26 21.48
CA LEU A 10 7.01 -17.29 20.45
C LEU A 10 8.41 -17.87 20.28
N GLU A 11 8.57 -19.19 20.37
CA GLU A 11 9.85 -19.87 20.23
C GLU A 11 9.72 -21.00 19.22
N GLY A 12 10.55 -20.97 18.18
CA GLY A 12 10.67 -22.06 17.22
C GLY A 12 9.42 -22.32 16.39
N ILE A 13 8.59 -21.29 16.12
CA ILE A 13 7.30 -21.47 15.44
C ILE A 13 7.51 -21.94 14.02
N GLY A 14 6.96 -23.13 13.73
CA GLY A 14 6.94 -23.73 12.40
C GLY A 14 5.53 -23.97 11.89
N LYS A 15 5.33 -23.75 10.57
CA LYS A 15 4.07 -24.02 9.87
C LYS A 15 4.27 -24.40 8.42
N SER A 16 3.60 -25.49 8.00
CA SER A 16 3.57 -25.95 6.60
C SER A 16 2.15 -26.10 6.11
N PHE A 17 1.93 -25.89 4.82
CA PHE A 17 0.70 -26.17 4.11
C PHE A 17 1.03 -27.07 2.90
N GLY A 18 0.66 -28.35 3.01
CA GLY A 18 1.11 -29.36 2.06
C GLY A 18 2.64 -29.47 2.03
N SER A 19 3.26 -29.32 0.88
CA SER A 19 4.72 -29.32 0.70
C SER A 19 5.38 -27.96 0.97
N ALA A 20 4.60 -26.87 1.10
CA ALA A 20 5.13 -25.53 1.29
C ALA A 20 5.32 -25.23 2.79
N GLN A 21 6.57 -25.09 3.22
CA GLN A 21 6.90 -24.63 4.57
C GLN A 21 6.92 -23.11 4.61
N VAL A 22 5.92 -22.52 5.31
CA VAL A 22 5.67 -21.07 5.36
C VAL A 22 6.36 -20.40 6.54
N LEU A 23 6.48 -21.08 7.69
CA LEU A 23 7.22 -20.59 8.84
C LEU A 23 8.26 -21.64 9.27
N ARG A 24 9.46 -21.14 9.59
CA ARG A 24 10.62 -21.97 9.89
C ARG A 24 11.37 -21.36 11.07
N ASP A 25 11.19 -21.94 12.26
CA ASP A 25 11.89 -21.53 13.49
C ASP A 25 11.71 -20.04 13.83
N VAL A 26 10.48 -19.53 13.69
CA VAL A 26 10.21 -18.11 13.95
C VAL A 26 10.12 -17.85 15.44
N ASN A 27 10.86 -16.83 15.88
CA ASN A 27 10.94 -16.37 17.26
C ASN A 27 10.44 -14.92 17.35
N LEU A 28 9.68 -14.59 18.40
CA LEU A 28 9.16 -13.25 18.61
C LEU A 28 8.89 -13.02 20.09
N ARG A 29 9.21 -11.83 20.59
CA ARG A 29 8.92 -11.41 21.96
C ARG A 29 8.20 -10.08 21.94
N LEU A 30 7.23 -9.91 22.84
CA LEU A 30 6.49 -8.67 23.03
C LEU A 30 6.34 -8.42 24.53
N CYS A 31 6.65 -7.19 24.97
CA CYS A 31 6.46 -6.75 26.34
C CYS A 31 5.12 -6.02 26.52
N ALA A 32 4.69 -5.87 27.76
CA ALA A 32 3.52 -5.04 28.07
C ALA A 32 3.84 -3.57 27.80
N GLY A 33 2.92 -2.86 27.13
CA GLY A 33 3.12 -1.45 26.76
C GLY A 33 4.19 -1.24 25.67
N GLU A 34 4.49 -2.27 24.89
CA GLU A 34 5.42 -2.20 23.74
C GLU A 34 4.64 -2.23 22.43
N VAL A 35 5.10 -1.46 21.46
CA VAL A 35 4.69 -1.58 20.06
C VAL A 35 5.82 -2.28 19.28
N LEU A 36 5.57 -3.53 18.91
CA LEU A 36 6.46 -4.31 18.06
C LEU A 36 5.95 -4.26 16.61
N ALA A 37 6.71 -3.62 15.73
CA ALA A 37 6.43 -3.68 14.31
C ALA A 37 6.87 -5.03 13.72
N LEU A 38 5.98 -5.67 12.95
CA LEU A 38 6.27 -6.90 12.22
C LEU A 38 6.30 -6.62 10.72
N LEU A 39 7.50 -6.55 10.17
CA LEU A 39 7.76 -6.26 8.77
C LEU A 39 8.10 -7.51 7.95
N GLY A 40 8.07 -7.38 6.64
CA GLY A 40 8.48 -8.39 5.67
C GLY A 40 7.68 -8.28 4.37
N ALA A 41 8.21 -8.82 3.30
CA ALA A 41 7.55 -8.88 1.99
C ALA A 41 6.25 -9.71 2.04
N ASN A 42 5.42 -9.59 0.99
CA ASN A 42 4.26 -10.45 0.83
C ASN A 42 4.70 -11.91 0.68
N GLY A 43 4.04 -12.80 1.42
CA GLY A 43 4.46 -14.21 1.47
C GLY A 43 5.55 -14.54 2.51
N ALA A 44 6.11 -13.55 3.22
CA ALA A 44 7.13 -13.77 4.26
C ALA A 44 6.64 -14.57 5.49
N GLY A 45 5.33 -14.80 5.62
CA GLY A 45 4.73 -15.58 6.71
C GLY A 45 4.04 -14.75 7.78
N LYS A 46 4.02 -13.41 7.70
CA LYS A 46 3.39 -12.51 8.70
C LYS A 46 1.96 -12.90 9.05
N SER A 47 1.08 -12.95 8.06
CA SER A 47 -0.33 -13.31 8.27
C SER A 47 -0.51 -14.75 8.80
N THR A 48 0.40 -15.67 8.47
CA THR A 48 0.38 -17.04 9.01
C THR A 48 0.75 -17.03 10.49
N LEU A 49 1.78 -16.28 10.88
CA LEU A 49 2.20 -16.12 12.28
C LEU A 49 1.06 -15.51 13.13
N VAL A 50 0.42 -14.46 12.61
CA VAL A 50 -0.74 -13.81 13.25
C VAL A 50 -1.91 -14.78 13.40
N LYS A 51 -2.25 -15.54 12.36
CA LYS A 51 -3.32 -16.53 12.41
C LYS A 51 -3.04 -17.66 13.40
N ILE A 52 -1.76 -18.01 13.65
CA ILE A 52 -1.37 -18.94 14.70
C ILE A 52 -1.59 -18.30 16.08
N LEU A 53 -1.15 -17.05 16.27
CA LEU A 53 -1.33 -16.33 17.52
C LEU A 53 -2.81 -16.10 17.86
N CYS A 54 -3.65 -15.91 16.85
CA CYS A 54 -5.09 -15.76 16.98
C CYS A 54 -5.87 -17.10 17.06
N GLY A 55 -5.18 -18.25 17.08
CA GLY A 55 -5.80 -19.57 17.14
C GLY A 55 -6.55 -20.03 15.90
N VAL A 56 -6.40 -19.30 14.76
CA VAL A 56 -7.03 -19.66 13.47
C VAL A 56 -6.27 -20.82 12.81
N TYR A 57 -4.93 -20.81 12.92
CA TYR A 57 -4.11 -21.90 12.46
C TYR A 57 -3.38 -22.58 13.62
N ARG A 58 -3.33 -23.91 13.59
CA ARG A 58 -2.50 -24.67 14.50
C ARG A 58 -1.06 -24.62 14.00
N ARG A 59 -0.11 -24.31 14.90
CA ARG A 59 1.32 -24.45 14.63
C ARG A 59 1.72 -25.93 14.50
N ASP A 60 2.73 -26.22 13.71
CA ASP A 60 3.26 -27.57 13.53
C ASP A 60 4.47 -27.82 14.46
N ALA A 61 5.20 -26.76 14.83
CA ALA A 61 6.33 -26.80 15.76
C ALA A 61 6.38 -25.54 16.63
N GLY A 62 7.21 -25.58 17.68
CA GLY A 62 7.50 -24.47 18.56
C GLY A 62 6.51 -24.30 19.70
N THR A 63 6.75 -23.27 20.52
CA THR A 63 5.95 -22.96 21.73
C THR A 63 5.47 -21.52 21.72
N VAL A 64 4.30 -21.31 22.35
CA VAL A 64 3.74 -19.99 22.63
C VAL A 64 3.60 -19.86 24.13
N ARG A 65 4.13 -18.78 24.69
CA ARG A 65 3.97 -18.45 26.12
C ARG A 65 3.32 -17.08 26.25
N LEU A 66 2.37 -16.98 27.16
CA LEU A 66 1.74 -15.74 27.61
C LEU A 66 1.97 -15.60 29.11
N ASP A 67 2.52 -14.48 29.55
CA ASP A 67 2.94 -14.26 30.96
C ASP A 67 3.86 -15.38 31.51
N GLY A 68 4.70 -15.94 30.68
CA GLY A 68 5.57 -17.05 31.06
C GLY A 68 4.91 -18.44 31.05
N GLU A 69 3.58 -18.53 30.98
CA GLU A 69 2.85 -19.78 30.91
C GLU A 69 2.72 -20.27 29.46
N GLN A 70 3.01 -21.56 29.24
CA GLN A 70 2.85 -22.16 27.92
C GLN A 70 1.37 -22.34 27.59
N VAL A 71 0.94 -21.81 26.45
CA VAL A 71 -0.46 -21.87 25.99
C VAL A 71 -0.60 -22.63 24.67
N HIS A 72 -1.77 -23.22 24.49
CA HIS A 72 -2.14 -23.91 23.26
C HIS A 72 -3.27 -23.15 22.57
N LEU A 73 -2.93 -22.32 21.58
CA LEU A 73 -3.90 -21.54 20.81
C LEU A 73 -4.28 -22.35 19.56
N THR A 74 -5.36 -23.09 19.63
CA THR A 74 -5.86 -23.96 18.56
C THR A 74 -7.21 -23.50 18.01
N ARG A 75 -7.87 -22.59 18.74
CA ARG A 75 -9.14 -21.96 18.38
C ARG A 75 -9.14 -20.48 18.75
N PRO A 76 -9.87 -19.63 18.01
CA PRO A 76 -9.94 -18.21 18.30
C PRO A 76 -10.42 -17.87 19.72
N GLU A 77 -11.35 -18.68 20.26
CA GLU A 77 -11.88 -18.47 21.62
C GLU A 77 -10.78 -18.59 22.70
N GLU A 78 -9.79 -19.46 22.47
CA GLU A 78 -8.65 -19.63 23.37
C GLU A 78 -7.74 -18.39 23.35
N ALA A 79 -7.45 -17.84 22.16
CA ALA A 79 -6.68 -16.60 22.02
C ALA A 79 -7.42 -15.42 22.68
N ILE A 80 -8.73 -15.33 22.45
CA ILE A 80 -9.60 -14.32 23.06
C ILE A 80 -9.60 -14.43 24.59
N ALA A 81 -9.69 -15.62 25.14
CA ALA A 81 -9.67 -15.85 26.59
C ALA A 81 -8.34 -15.43 27.25
N HIS A 82 -7.23 -15.49 26.50
CA HIS A 82 -5.91 -15.00 26.93
C HIS A 82 -5.67 -13.51 26.63
N GLY A 83 -6.69 -12.77 26.20
CA GLY A 83 -6.60 -11.32 25.92
C GLY A 83 -5.95 -10.96 24.59
N VAL A 84 -5.77 -11.91 23.65
CA VAL A 84 -5.29 -11.62 22.30
C VAL A 84 -6.45 -11.15 21.43
N ARG A 85 -6.29 -10.02 20.79
CA ARG A 85 -7.27 -9.42 19.85
C ARG A 85 -6.62 -9.15 18.49
N PHE A 86 -7.39 -9.35 17.44
CA PHE A 86 -6.95 -9.13 16.07
C PHE A 86 -7.82 -8.08 15.39
N LEU A 87 -7.17 -7.08 14.83
CA LEU A 87 -7.78 -6.05 13.99
C LEU A 87 -7.31 -6.30 12.55
N PRO A 88 -8.19 -6.81 11.67
CA PRO A 88 -7.84 -7.11 10.30
C PRO A 88 -7.64 -5.83 9.47
N GLN A 89 -7.03 -5.97 8.30
CA GLN A 89 -6.84 -4.88 7.35
C GLN A 89 -8.17 -4.23 6.94
N GLU A 90 -9.17 -5.02 6.59
CA GLU A 90 -10.52 -4.52 6.31
C GLU A 90 -11.30 -4.35 7.62
N VAL A 91 -11.92 -3.16 7.75
CA VAL A 91 -12.70 -2.82 8.95
C VAL A 91 -13.94 -3.71 9.04
N SER A 92 -14.04 -4.48 10.13
CA SER A 92 -15.13 -5.42 10.37
C SER A 92 -16.14 -4.86 11.38
N VAL A 93 -17.09 -4.05 10.90
CA VAL A 93 -18.18 -3.48 11.69
C VAL A 93 -19.54 -3.80 11.09
N LEU A 94 -20.57 -3.79 11.90
CA LEU A 94 -21.95 -4.01 11.50
C LEU A 94 -22.60 -2.65 11.21
N PRO A 95 -22.85 -2.31 9.93
CA PRO A 95 -23.21 -0.95 9.53
C PRO A 95 -24.58 -0.52 10.05
N ASP A 96 -25.50 -1.46 10.25
CA ASP A 96 -26.89 -1.23 10.65
C ASP A 96 -27.10 -1.27 12.19
N LEU A 97 -26.02 -1.38 12.95
CA LEU A 97 -26.05 -1.28 14.40
C LEU A 97 -25.45 0.05 14.88
N SER A 98 -25.83 0.47 16.09
CA SER A 98 -25.21 1.61 16.75
C SER A 98 -23.76 1.33 17.13
N VAL A 99 -23.00 2.39 17.42
CA VAL A 99 -21.62 2.30 17.93
C VAL A 99 -21.56 1.46 19.19
N ALA A 100 -22.46 1.70 20.15
CA ALA A 100 -22.53 0.96 21.41
C ALA A 100 -22.81 -0.54 21.19
N GLU A 101 -23.75 -0.87 20.30
CA GLU A 101 -24.05 -2.25 19.94
C GLU A 101 -22.86 -2.92 19.23
N ASN A 102 -22.16 -2.21 18.35
CA ASN A 102 -20.95 -2.72 17.70
C ASN A 102 -19.83 -3.01 18.71
N ILE A 103 -19.59 -2.11 19.66
CA ILE A 103 -18.52 -2.26 20.66
C ILE A 103 -18.79 -3.47 21.56
N LEU A 104 -20.02 -3.65 22.01
CA LEU A 104 -20.40 -4.65 23.01
C LEU A 104 -21.15 -5.86 22.44
N ILE A 105 -21.08 -6.09 21.12
CA ILE A 105 -21.82 -7.17 20.44
C ILE A 105 -21.57 -8.56 21.04
N ALA A 106 -20.37 -8.81 21.52
CA ALA A 106 -19.99 -10.10 22.12
C ALA A 106 -20.40 -10.22 23.61
N ASP A 107 -20.70 -9.11 24.28
CA ASP A 107 -21.05 -9.07 25.72
C ASP A 107 -22.09 -7.97 25.98
N LEU A 108 -23.27 -8.14 25.37
CA LEU A 108 -24.39 -7.23 25.56
C LEU A 108 -24.88 -7.26 27.02
N PRO A 109 -24.96 -6.11 27.69
CA PRO A 109 -25.52 -6.05 29.05
C PRO A 109 -27.01 -6.38 28.99
N LEU A 110 -27.41 -7.36 29.80
CA LEU A 110 -28.79 -7.87 29.85
C LEU A 110 -29.40 -7.60 31.22
N LYS A 111 -30.63 -7.06 31.24
CA LYS A 111 -31.48 -6.97 32.46
C LYS A 111 -32.64 -7.94 32.39
N ARG A 112 -33.03 -8.44 33.56
CA ARG A 112 -34.23 -9.27 33.69
C ARG A 112 -35.47 -8.36 33.75
N THR A 113 -36.40 -8.63 32.84
CA THR A 113 -37.72 -8.00 32.83
C THR A 113 -38.80 -9.09 33.02
N TRP A 114 -40.04 -8.69 33.15
CA TRP A 114 -41.17 -9.62 33.22
C TRP A 114 -41.38 -10.38 31.89
N ARG A 115 -40.81 -9.85 30.77
CA ARG A 115 -40.81 -10.48 29.44
C ARG A 115 -39.61 -11.39 29.20
N GLY A 116 -38.67 -11.47 30.14
CA GLY A 116 -37.45 -12.25 30.01
C GLY A 116 -36.18 -11.40 30.13
N ARG A 117 -35.12 -11.78 29.38
CA ARG A 117 -33.86 -11.03 29.34
C ARG A 117 -33.92 -10.04 28.17
N GLU A 118 -33.71 -8.78 28.46
CA GLU A 118 -33.69 -7.68 27.48
C GLU A 118 -32.35 -6.94 27.56
N VAL A 119 -31.92 -6.34 26.47
CA VAL A 119 -30.71 -5.51 26.47
C VAL A 119 -30.92 -4.29 27.36
N ASP A 120 -30.03 -4.08 28.30
CA ASP A 120 -29.99 -2.87 29.12
C ASP A 120 -29.31 -1.73 28.34
N ARG A 121 -30.10 -0.91 27.67
CA ARG A 121 -29.61 0.17 26.80
C ARG A 121 -28.84 1.24 27.57
N SER A 122 -29.16 1.51 28.83
CA SER A 122 -28.41 2.46 29.66
C SER A 122 -27.02 1.91 29.96
N ALA A 123 -26.93 0.68 30.48
CA ALA A 123 -25.65 0.04 30.71
C ALA A 123 -24.80 -0.16 29.46
N LEU A 124 -25.46 -0.42 28.31
CA LEU A 124 -24.80 -0.53 27.01
C LEU A 124 -24.12 0.79 26.63
N ARG A 125 -24.87 1.90 26.75
CA ARG A 125 -24.38 3.24 26.45
C ARG A 125 -23.23 3.64 27.38
N ASP A 126 -23.42 3.48 28.69
CA ASP A 126 -22.44 3.91 29.69
C ASP A 126 -21.12 3.15 29.56
N ARG A 127 -21.17 1.83 29.27
CA ARG A 127 -19.97 1.03 28.97
C ARG A 127 -19.31 1.47 27.68
N ALA A 128 -20.07 1.77 26.63
CA ALA A 128 -19.52 2.25 25.35
C ALA A 128 -18.83 3.61 25.51
N VAL A 129 -19.46 4.57 26.23
CA VAL A 129 -18.83 5.86 26.56
C VAL A 129 -17.49 5.65 27.25
N THR A 130 -17.46 4.82 28.30
CA THR A 130 -16.21 4.53 29.05
C THR A 130 -15.10 4.02 28.13
N LEU A 131 -15.42 3.14 27.18
CA LEU A 131 -14.43 2.59 26.23
C LEU A 131 -13.98 3.61 25.18
N LEU A 132 -14.88 4.45 24.68
CA LEU A 132 -14.56 5.54 23.77
C LEU A 132 -13.69 6.61 24.45
N ASP A 133 -14.00 6.97 25.68
CA ASP A 133 -13.21 7.91 26.49
C ASP A 133 -11.76 7.40 26.71
N ARG A 134 -11.57 6.08 26.93
CA ARG A 134 -10.22 5.47 27.01
C ARG A 134 -9.40 5.69 25.74
N LEU A 135 -10.06 5.76 24.58
CA LEU A 135 -9.43 6.06 23.30
C LEU A 135 -9.33 7.57 23.01
N GLY A 136 -10.00 8.38 23.86
CA GLY A 136 -10.12 9.84 23.68
C GLY A 136 -10.95 10.21 22.46
N SER A 137 -12.01 9.45 22.23
CA SER A 137 -12.96 9.63 21.13
C SER A 137 -14.28 10.16 21.64
N ASP A 138 -14.81 11.16 20.97
CA ASP A 138 -16.10 11.82 21.22
C ASP A 138 -17.24 11.29 20.32
N ILE A 139 -17.05 10.11 19.73
CA ILE A 139 -18.09 9.47 18.90
C ILE A 139 -19.32 9.19 19.75
N ASP A 140 -20.51 9.62 19.25
CA ASP A 140 -21.78 9.34 19.91
C ASP A 140 -22.09 7.83 19.89
N PRO A 141 -22.23 7.16 21.04
CA PRO A 141 -22.54 5.73 21.14
C PRO A 141 -23.85 5.31 20.46
N GLU A 142 -24.81 6.24 20.34
CA GLU A 142 -26.11 5.98 19.70
C GLU A 142 -26.05 6.14 18.18
N GLN A 143 -24.98 6.73 17.63
CA GLN A 143 -24.84 6.91 16.19
C GLN A 143 -24.73 5.58 15.46
N MET A 144 -25.38 5.47 14.29
CA MET A 144 -25.31 4.31 13.41
C MET A 144 -23.96 4.23 12.71
N VAL A 145 -23.32 3.05 12.70
CA VAL A 145 -21.96 2.89 12.19
C VAL A 145 -21.82 3.18 10.69
N HIS A 146 -22.86 3.00 9.89
CA HIS A 146 -22.79 3.37 8.46
C HIS A 146 -22.55 4.87 8.22
N ARG A 147 -22.84 5.75 9.20
CA ARG A 147 -22.62 7.21 9.13
C ARG A 147 -21.22 7.63 9.53
N LEU A 148 -20.41 6.71 10.06
CA LEU A 148 -19.06 7.00 10.50
C LEU A 148 -18.07 7.05 9.32
N SER A 149 -17.04 7.88 9.45
CA SER A 149 -15.88 7.86 8.59
C SER A 149 -15.04 6.58 8.80
N SER A 150 -14.13 6.28 7.87
CA SER A 150 -13.24 5.11 7.98
C SER A 150 -12.39 5.12 9.27
N PRO A 151 -11.76 6.23 9.68
CA PRO A 151 -11.07 6.30 10.96
C PRO A 151 -11.99 6.03 12.16
N GLN A 152 -13.17 6.61 12.18
CA GLN A 152 -14.14 6.40 13.26
C GLN A 152 -14.58 4.94 13.37
N LYS A 153 -14.79 4.26 12.24
CA LYS A 153 -15.07 2.82 12.22
C LYS A 153 -13.92 2.00 12.80
N ARG A 154 -12.66 2.38 12.51
CA ARG A 154 -11.48 1.74 13.10
C ARG A 154 -11.43 1.94 14.61
N LEU A 155 -11.78 3.13 15.12
CA LEU A 155 -11.89 3.38 16.56
C LEU A 155 -12.96 2.49 17.22
N VAL A 156 -14.09 2.25 16.56
CA VAL A 156 -15.14 1.34 17.05
C VAL A 156 -14.61 -0.11 17.17
N GLU A 157 -13.80 -0.57 16.21
CA GLU A 157 -13.15 -1.91 16.30
C GLU A 157 -12.16 -1.99 17.47
N ILE A 158 -11.35 -0.94 17.67
CA ILE A 158 -10.40 -0.88 18.79
C ILE A 158 -11.17 -0.87 20.11
N ALA A 159 -12.24 -0.07 20.23
CA ALA A 159 -13.09 -0.06 21.42
C ALA A 159 -13.73 -1.44 21.69
N ARG A 160 -14.15 -2.16 20.65
CA ARG A 160 -14.63 -3.56 20.75
C ARG A 160 -13.53 -4.50 21.27
N ALA A 161 -12.30 -4.34 20.81
CA ALA A 161 -11.17 -5.13 21.31
C ALA A 161 -10.94 -4.89 22.81
N LEU A 162 -11.02 -3.62 23.24
CA LEU A 162 -10.88 -3.24 24.67
C LEU A 162 -12.03 -3.75 25.56
N ALA A 163 -13.26 -3.83 25.03
CA ALA A 163 -14.42 -4.36 25.74
C ALA A 163 -14.19 -5.80 26.21
N GLY A 164 -13.37 -6.56 25.48
CA GLY A 164 -13.01 -7.93 25.79
C GLY A 164 -11.71 -8.09 26.59
N GLU A 165 -11.27 -7.08 27.35
CA GLU A 165 -10.05 -7.13 28.19
C GLU A 165 -8.79 -7.46 27.40
N ALA A 166 -8.56 -6.73 26.30
CA ALA A 166 -7.38 -6.91 25.46
C ALA A 166 -6.09 -6.67 26.25
N ARG A 167 -5.14 -7.59 26.12
CA ARG A 167 -3.78 -7.49 26.63
C ARG A 167 -2.78 -7.35 25.49
N ILE A 168 -3.08 -8.02 24.38
CA ILE A 168 -2.32 -7.96 23.13
C ILE A 168 -3.29 -7.60 22.00
N ILE A 169 -2.95 -6.59 21.25
CA ILE A 169 -3.68 -6.21 20.02
C ILE A 169 -2.76 -6.39 18.82
N VAL A 170 -3.18 -7.22 17.89
CA VAL A 170 -2.51 -7.36 16.59
C VAL A 170 -3.26 -6.50 15.57
N MET A 171 -2.59 -5.55 14.97
CA MET A 171 -3.12 -4.64 13.96
C MET A 171 -2.50 -4.96 12.60
N ASP A 172 -3.31 -5.40 11.65
CA ASP A 172 -2.86 -5.74 10.29
C ASP A 172 -3.18 -4.60 9.33
N GLU A 173 -2.15 -3.87 8.89
CA GLU A 173 -2.22 -2.71 8.00
C GLU A 173 -3.34 -1.71 8.36
N PRO A 174 -3.40 -1.20 9.60
CA PRO A 174 -4.57 -0.46 10.07
C PRO A 174 -4.75 0.90 9.40
N THR A 175 -3.77 1.40 8.67
CA THR A 175 -3.73 2.71 8.00
C THR A 175 -3.94 2.63 6.48
N ALA A 176 -4.04 1.44 5.88
CA ALA A 176 -4.06 1.24 4.43
C ALA A 176 -5.15 2.04 3.66
N ALA A 177 -6.24 2.43 4.34
CA ALA A 177 -7.34 3.20 3.76
C ALA A 177 -7.48 4.60 4.38
N LEU A 178 -6.46 5.09 5.10
CA LEU A 178 -6.48 6.38 5.82
C LEU A 178 -5.60 7.41 5.10
N THR A 179 -6.01 8.67 5.22
CA THR A 179 -5.13 9.80 4.88
C THR A 179 -4.05 9.97 5.95
N GLU A 180 -2.99 10.71 5.65
CA GLU A 180 -1.89 10.97 6.59
C GLU A 180 -2.38 11.60 7.91
N HIS A 181 -3.30 12.57 7.83
CA HIS A 181 -3.90 13.19 9.02
C HIS A 181 -4.70 12.17 9.85
N GLU A 182 -5.42 11.27 9.21
CA GLU A 182 -6.18 10.21 9.88
C GLU A 182 -5.27 9.14 10.50
N ALA A 183 -4.15 8.85 9.85
CA ALA A 183 -3.12 7.95 10.39
C ALA A 183 -2.50 8.52 11.68
N GLN A 184 -2.21 9.83 11.73
CA GLN A 184 -1.71 10.51 12.94
C GLN A 184 -2.70 10.40 14.11
N ALA A 185 -4.02 10.51 13.85
CA ALA A 185 -5.03 10.32 14.87
C ALA A 185 -5.02 8.87 15.42
N LEU A 186 -4.83 7.87 14.55
CA LEU A 186 -4.68 6.47 14.96
C LEU A 186 -3.40 6.26 15.80
N PHE A 187 -2.29 6.92 15.45
CA PHE A 187 -1.03 6.83 16.20
C PHE A 187 -1.19 7.34 17.63
N ALA A 188 -1.94 8.44 17.82
CA ALA A 188 -2.27 8.92 19.16
C ALA A 188 -3.09 7.89 19.98
N VAL A 189 -3.94 7.09 19.33
CA VAL A 189 -4.65 5.99 19.98
C VAL A 189 -3.70 4.84 20.33
N VAL A 190 -2.78 4.48 19.45
CA VAL A 190 -1.74 3.47 19.72
C VAL A 190 -0.92 3.85 20.96
N GLU A 191 -0.49 5.11 21.07
CA GLU A 191 0.24 5.61 22.25
C GLU A 191 -0.60 5.53 23.56
N ARG A 192 -1.90 5.81 23.48
CA ARG A 192 -2.80 5.64 24.64
C ARG A 192 -2.94 4.18 25.06
N LEU A 193 -3.01 3.26 24.12
CA LEU A 193 -3.06 1.82 24.39
C LEU A 193 -1.76 1.33 25.02
N LYS A 194 -0.62 1.79 24.51
CA LYS A 194 0.71 1.54 25.05
C LYS A 194 0.82 2.03 26.51
N ALA A 195 0.36 3.24 26.80
CA ALA A 195 0.31 3.78 28.15
C ALA A 195 -0.57 2.96 29.12
N GLN A 196 -1.58 2.23 28.59
CA GLN A 196 -2.41 1.28 29.33
C GLN A 196 -1.78 -0.11 29.48
N GLN A 197 -0.51 -0.27 29.15
CA GLN A 197 0.25 -1.53 29.22
C GLN A 197 -0.29 -2.63 28.29
N ILE A 198 -0.94 -2.26 27.19
CA ILE A 198 -1.36 -3.18 26.13
C ILE A 198 -0.17 -3.38 25.19
N GLY A 199 0.22 -4.63 24.95
CA GLY A 199 1.22 -4.98 23.95
C GLY A 199 0.62 -4.93 22.54
N ILE A 200 1.30 -4.31 21.58
CA ILE A 200 0.80 -4.14 20.21
C ILE A 200 1.75 -4.80 19.23
N ILE A 201 1.24 -5.68 18.38
CA ILE A 201 1.93 -6.14 17.16
C ILE A 201 1.36 -5.36 16.00
N TYR A 202 2.18 -4.47 15.44
CA TYR A 202 1.79 -3.58 14.35
C TYR A 202 2.37 -4.07 13.03
N ILE A 203 1.51 -4.50 12.11
CA ILE A 203 1.93 -4.95 10.78
C ILE A 203 1.69 -3.82 9.80
N SER A 204 2.75 -3.36 9.16
CA SER A 204 2.69 -2.37 8.08
C SER A 204 3.80 -2.66 7.08
N HIS A 205 3.63 -2.16 5.88
CA HIS A 205 4.68 -2.09 4.86
C HIS A 205 5.19 -0.65 4.66
N TYR A 206 4.63 0.33 5.40
CA TYR A 206 5.05 1.73 5.38
C TYR A 206 6.07 1.98 6.49
N LEU A 207 7.33 2.17 6.10
CA LEU A 207 8.42 2.37 7.07
C LEU A 207 8.24 3.65 7.89
N ASP A 208 7.70 4.72 7.31
CA ASP A 208 7.45 5.97 8.03
C ASP A 208 6.54 5.76 9.24
N GLU A 209 5.48 4.99 9.09
CA GLU A 209 4.60 4.63 10.20
C GLU A 209 5.33 3.83 11.26
N VAL A 210 6.08 2.81 10.81
CA VAL A 210 6.82 1.91 11.70
C VAL A 210 7.83 2.69 12.53
N PHE A 211 8.61 3.56 11.91
CA PHE A 211 9.57 4.40 12.63
C PHE A 211 8.93 5.45 13.54
N ALA A 212 7.68 5.85 13.22
CA ALA A 212 6.96 6.83 14.04
C ALA A 212 6.39 6.25 15.34
N ILE A 213 5.96 4.98 15.35
CA ILE A 213 5.16 4.45 16.46
C ILE A 213 5.76 3.23 17.17
N SER A 214 6.70 2.51 16.54
CA SER A 214 7.20 1.26 17.13
C SER A 214 8.39 1.49 18.08
N ASP A 215 8.50 0.62 19.07
CA ASP A 215 9.69 0.54 19.96
C ASP A 215 10.74 -0.40 19.37
N ARG A 216 10.28 -1.50 18.78
CA ARG A 216 11.12 -2.50 18.10
C ARG A 216 10.51 -2.93 16.78
N ILE A 217 11.39 -3.39 15.90
CA ILE A 217 11.05 -3.87 14.57
C ILE A 217 11.55 -5.30 14.43
N ALA A 218 10.68 -6.24 14.13
CA ALA A 218 10.99 -7.61 13.75
C ALA A 218 10.73 -7.80 12.25
N VAL A 219 11.71 -8.31 11.53
CA VAL A 219 11.61 -8.54 10.10
C VAL A 219 11.52 -10.05 9.82
N LEU A 220 10.46 -10.47 9.13
CA LEU A 220 10.31 -11.81 8.58
C LEU A 220 10.65 -11.82 7.09
N ARG A 221 11.42 -12.82 6.66
CA ARG A 221 11.70 -13.11 5.25
C ARG A 221 11.74 -14.60 5.01
N ASP A 222 11.04 -15.07 3.98
CA ASP A 222 10.99 -16.48 3.58
C ASP A 222 10.66 -17.47 4.73
N GLY A 223 9.85 -16.99 5.68
CA GLY A 223 9.45 -17.78 6.84
C GLY A 223 10.43 -17.78 8.00
N PHE A 224 11.48 -16.96 7.99
CA PHE A 224 12.49 -16.85 9.06
C PHE A 224 12.53 -15.44 9.66
N ASN A 225 13.12 -15.31 10.85
CA ASN A 225 13.54 -14.01 11.37
C ASN A 225 14.76 -13.53 10.57
N ALA A 226 14.59 -12.44 9.82
CA ALA A 226 15.67 -11.83 9.03
C ALA A 226 16.41 -10.72 9.80
N GLY A 227 15.79 -10.16 10.81
CA GLY A 227 16.41 -9.14 11.67
C GLY A 227 15.47 -8.70 12.79
N GLU A 228 16.06 -8.14 13.83
CA GLU A 228 15.34 -7.51 14.95
C GLU A 228 16.11 -6.25 15.35
N PHE A 229 15.41 -5.13 15.44
CA PHE A 229 16.01 -3.81 15.61
C PHE A 229 15.27 -3.03 16.71
N ALA A 230 16.01 -2.29 17.53
CA ALA A 230 15.44 -1.23 18.35
C ALA A 230 15.20 -0.01 17.47
N THR A 231 13.97 0.47 17.35
CA THR A 231 13.58 1.52 16.38
C THR A 231 14.41 2.81 16.56
N VAL A 232 14.73 3.17 17.82
CA VAL A 232 15.52 4.38 18.14
C VAL A 232 16.93 4.37 17.56
N SER A 233 17.51 3.21 17.29
CA SER A 233 18.88 3.05 16.79
C SER A 233 18.95 2.45 15.39
N ALA A 234 17.85 1.94 14.88
CA ALA A 234 17.78 1.32 13.55
C ALA A 234 17.84 2.40 12.46
N SER A 235 18.59 2.15 11.41
CA SER A 235 18.47 2.92 10.18
C SER A 235 17.42 2.28 9.25
N ARG A 236 16.74 3.10 8.45
CA ARG A 236 15.79 2.61 7.43
C ARG A 236 16.46 1.63 6.47
N ARG A 237 17.72 1.90 6.12
CA ARG A 237 18.51 1.06 5.22
C ARG A 237 18.71 -0.35 5.78
N GLU A 238 19.10 -0.47 7.07
CA GLU A 238 19.30 -1.77 7.71
C GLU A 238 18.02 -2.61 7.73
N VAL A 239 16.88 -1.97 8.01
CA VAL A 239 15.57 -2.63 8.01
C VAL A 239 15.20 -3.09 6.60
N LEU A 240 15.40 -2.24 5.58
CA LEU A 240 15.16 -2.58 4.18
C LEU A 240 16.07 -3.71 3.70
N ASP A 241 17.36 -3.67 4.02
CA ASP A 241 18.31 -4.73 3.67
C ASP A 241 17.88 -6.08 4.28
N ALA A 242 17.41 -6.08 5.53
CA ALA A 242 16.86 -7.28 6.16
C ALA A 242 15.59 -7.79 5.46
N MET A 243 14.70 -6.88 5.03
CA MET A 243 13.47 -7.23 4.31
C MET A 243 13.76 -7.80 2.92
N LEU A 244 14.73 -7.23 2.19
CA LEU A 244 15.10 -7.62 0.84
C LEU A 244 16.01 -8.87 0.84
N GLY A 245 16.91 -8.99 1.80
CA GLY A 245 17.97 -9.99 1.80
C GLY A 245 19.17 -9.64 0.93
N THR A 246 19.13 -8.47 0.33
CA THR A 246 20.17 -7.84 -0.47
C THR A 246 20.27 -6.38 -0.10
N SER A 247 21.32 -5.69 -0.53
CA SER A 247 21.45 -4.24 -0.26
C SER A 247 20.34 -3.45 -0.96
N VAL A 248 19.84 -2.38 -0.30
CA VAL A 248 18.90 -1.41 -0.90
C VAL A 248 19.46 -0.82 -2.19
N ASP A 249 20.79 -0.71 -2.33
CA ASP A 249 21.41 -0.26 -3.57
C ASP A 249 21.09 -1.19 -4.75
N GLU A 250 20.75 -2.46 -4.47
CA GLU A 250 20.30 -3.42 -5.48
C GLU A 250 18.80 -3.30 -5.80
N LEU A 251 18.03 -2.57 -4.99
CA LEU A 251 16.62 -2.28 -5.28
C LEU A 251 16.50 -1.40 -6.52
N TYR A 252 17.39 -0.41 -6.63
CA TYR A 252 17.38 0.53 -7.74
C TYR A 252 18.44 0.13 -8.76
N PRO A 253 18.04 -0.32 -9.96
CA PRO A 253 18.99 -0.62 -11.01
C PRO A 253 19.77 0.62 -11.44
N PRO A 254 20.99 0.46 -11.99
CA PRO A 254 21.79 1.58 -12.47
C PRO A 254 20.99 2.49 -13.39
N ARG A 255 21.25 3.79 -13.31
CA ARG A 255 20.63 4.78 -14.19
C ARG A 255 21.02 4.52 -15.64
N GLY A 256 20.12 4.89 -16.56
CA GLY A 256 20.35 4.82 -17.97
C GLY A 256 21.17 6.00 -18.50
N GLU A 257 21.57 5.91 -19.74
CA GLU A 257 22.10 7.03 -20.51
C GLU A 257 21.02 7.45 -21.51
N PRO A 258 20.21 8.48 -21.20
CA PRO A 258 19.18 8.96 -22.12
C PRO A 258 19.79 9.44 -23.45
N ALA A 259 19.07 9.25 -24.54
CA ALA A 259 19.45 9.84 -25.83
C ALA A 259 19.20 11.35 -25.84
N ASP A 260 19.85 12.07 -26.74
CA ASP A 260 19.58 13.52 -26.93
C ASP A 260 18.20 13.81 -27.54
N GLU A 261 17.58 12.80 -28.18
CA GLU A 261 16.28 12.92 -28.83
C GLU A 261 15.15 13.05 -27.80
N ILE A 262 14.34 14.13 -27.95
CA ILE A 262 13.16 14.36 -27.11
C ILE A 262 11.99 13.48 -27.58
N ALA A 263 11.48 12.63 -26.72
CA ALA A 263 10.30 11.80 -26.96
C ALA A 263 8.99 12.55 -26.63
N LEU A 264 8.99 13.29 -25.53
CA LEU A 264 7.83 14.10 -25.10
C LEU A 264 8.32 15.49 -24.69
N GLU A 265 7.72 16.51 -25.26
CA GLU A 265 7.91 17.90 -24.88
C GLU A 265 6.58 18.51 -24.46
N VAL A 266 6.58 19.20 -23.32
CA VAL A 266 5.41 19.86 -22.74
C VAL A 266 5.80 21.27 -22.38
N GLU A 267 5.10 22.23 -22.98
CA GLU A 267 5.30 23.65 -22.67
C GLU A 267 3.97 24.29 -22.23
N ASN A 268 4.06 25.11 -21.20
CA ASN A 268 2.97 25.94 -20.70
C ASN A 268 1.68 25.15 -20.38
N LEU A 269 1.84 24.00 -19.71
CA LEU A 269 0.71 23.19 -19.29
C LEU A 269 -0.02 23.87 -18.13
N ASN A 270 -1.31 24.18 -18.37
CA ASN A 270 -2.17 24.82 -17.39
C ASN A 270 -3.44 24.00 -17.16
N PHE A 271 -3.82 23.82 -15.90
CA PHE A 271 -5.10 23.22 -15.53
C PHE A 271 -5.69 23.98 -14.36
N PRO A 272 -6.99 24.34 -14.38
CA PRO A 272 -7.60 25.22 -13.38
C PRO A 272 -7.32 24.77 -11.95
N ALA A 273 -6.81 25.66 -11.12
CA ALA A 273 -6.47 25.50 -9.71
C ALA A 273 -5.42 24.42 -9.38
N ALA A 274 -4.87 23.70 -10.36
CA ALA A 274 -3.94 22.60 -10.09
C ALA A 274 -2.58 22.71 -10.80
N LEU A 275 -2.52 23.24 -12.03
CA LEU A 275 -1.26 23.38 -12.79
C LEU A 275 -1.13 24.79 -13.37
N HIS A 276 0.06 25.37 -13.27
CA HIS A 276 0.36 26.72 -13.70
C HIS A 276 1.70 26.76 -14.45
N GLU A 277 1.65 26.91 -15.77
CA GLU A 277 2.82 27.08 -16.65
C GLU A 277 3.87 25.95 -16.50
N VAL A 278 3.40 24.71 -16.29
CA VAL A 278 4.29 23.56 -16.14
C VAL A 278 4.90 23.20 -17.49
N SER A 279 6.24 23.16 -17.54
CA SER A 279 6.98 22.84 -18.75
C SER A 279 8.11 21.87 -18.44
N PHE A 280 8.26 20.82 -19.27
CA PHE A 280 9.32 19.81 -19.15
C PHE A 280 9.50 19.04 -20.46
N ALA A 281 10.63 18.33 -20.57
CA ALA A 281 10.88 17.42 -21.67
C ALA A 281 11.40 16.09 -21.14
N VAL A 282 10.97 14.98 -21.78
CA VAL A 282 11.42 13.62 -21.52
C VAL A 282 12.16 13.12 -22.74
N HIS A 283 13.38 12.65 -22.56
CA HIS A 283 14.20 12.11 -23.65
C HIS A 283 13.92 10.63 -23.89
N ARG A 284 14.29 10.14 -25.08
CA ARG A 284 14.23 8.70 -25.35
C ARG A 284 15.17 7.95 -24.41
N GLY A 285 14.65 6.87 -23.83
CA GLY A 285 15.42 6.07 -22.89
C GLY A 285 15.54 6.66 -21.48
N GLU A 286 14.84 7.76 -21.21
CA GLU A 286 14.85 8.47 -19.93
C GLU A 286 13.69 8.02 -19.02
N ILE A 287 13.95 8.00 -17.71
CA ILE A 287 12.93 8.07 -16.69
C ILE A 287 12.99 9.47 -16.07
N LEU A 288 12.05 10.34 -16.43
CA LEU A 288 11.87 11.64 -15.79
C LEU A 288 10.91 11.51 -14.61
N GLY A 289 11.37 11.86 -13.39
CA GLY A 289 10.55 11.93 -12.20
C GLY A 289 9.83 13.28 -12.07
N VAL A 290 8.54 13.24 -11.75
CA VAL A 290 7.78 14.41 -11.28
C VAL A 290 7.43 14.15 -9.83
N PHE A 291 8.11 14.85 -8.93
CA PHE A 291 7.90 14.74 -7.49
C PHE A 291 7.03 15.89 -6.98
N GLY A 292 6.22 15.62 -5.99
CA GLY A 292 5.48 16.62 -5.23
C GLY A 292 4.59 15.99 -4.17
N LEU A 293 4.32 16.74 -3.12
CA LEU A 293 3.46 16.30 -2.04
C LEU A 293 1.98 16.37 -2.44
N LEU A 294 1.12 15.74 -1.65
CA LEU A 294 -0.32 15.79 -1.85
C LEU A 294 -0.83 17.24 -1.94
N GLY A 295 -1.60 17.54 -2.99
CA GLY A 295 -2.10 18.89 -3.25
C GLY A 295 -1.13 19.79 -4.05
N SER A 296 0.04 19.30 -4.44
CA SER A 296 0.97 20.03 -5.32
C SER A 296 0.52 20.08 -6.78
N GLY A 297 -0.47 19.27 -7.17
CA GLY A 297 -0.96 19.14 -8.55
C GLY A 297 -0.28 18.05 -9.38
N ILE A 298 0.64 17.27 -8.80
CA ILE A 298 1.35 16.19 -9.54
C ILE A 298 0.39 15.18 -10.16
N ASP A 299 -0.69 14.85 -9.46
CA ASP A 299 -1.75 13.93 -9.90
C ASP A 299 -2.47 14.37 -11.18
N GLN A 300 -2.31 15.62 -11.60
CA GLN A 300 -2.91 16.13 -12.82
C GLN A 300 -1.95 16.13 -14.03
N VAL A 301 -0.63 16.07 -13.80
CA VAL A 301 0.38 16.18 -14.86
C VAL A 301 0.25 15.05 -15.88
N GLY A 302 0.30 13.80 -15.43
CA GLY A 302 0.19 12.64 -16.29
C GLY A 302 -1.15 12.56 -17.00
N ARG A 303 -2.23 12.87 -16.30
CA ARG A 303 -3.63 12.87 -16.80
C ARG A 303 -3.83 13.93 -17.87
N ALA A 304 -3.27 15.12 -17.69
CA ALA A 304 -3.34 16.20 -18.69
C ALA A 304 -2.63 15.81 -19.98
N VAL A 305 -1.42 15.28 -19.89
CA VAL A 305 -0.64 14.83 -21.05
C VAL A 305 -1.31 13.66 -21.76
N TYR A 306 -1.88 12.71 -21.02
CA TYR A 306 -2.60 11.57 -21.60
C TYR A 306 -3.94 11.94 -22.23
N GLY A 307 -4.50 13.11 -21.89
CA GLY A 307 -5.82 13.58 -22.36
C GLY A 307 -6.99 13.13 -21.47
N ALA A 308 -6.74 12.59 -20.28
CA ALA A 308 -7.79 12.19 -19.35
C ALA A 308 -8.57 13.37 -18.75
N LEU A 309 -8.01 14.58 -18.80
CA LEU A 309 -8.63 15.81 -18.34
C LEU A 309 -9.28 16.63 -19.48
N GLY A 310 -9.26 16.09 -20.70
CA GLY A 310 -9.71 16.78 -21.91
C GLY A 310 -8.68 17.75 -22.50
N PRO A 311 -9.11 18.66 -23.40
CA PRO A 311 -8.20 19.60 -24.07
C PRO A 311 -7.48 20.52 -23.10
N MET A 312 -6.20 20.81 -23.37
CA MET A 312 -5.35 21.74 -22.61
C MET A 312 -5.09 23.01 -23.43
N PRO A 313 -6.00 24.04 -23.39
CA PRO A 313 -5.82 25.24 -24.17
C PRO A 313 -4.54 25.99 -23.77
N GLY A 314 -3.76 26.40 -24.78
CA GLY A 314 -2.52 27.15 -24.57
C GLY A 314 -1.29 26.30 -24.24
N ALA A 315 -1.44 25.01 -23.94
CA ALA A 315 -0.31 24.10 -23.83
C ALA A 315 0.21 23.69 -25.20
N LEU A 316 1.53 23.65 -25.37
CA LEU A 316 2.20 23.09 -26.56
C LEU A 316 2.77 21.72 -26.13
N ILE A 317 2.27 20.66 -26.75
CA ILE A 317 2.77 19.30 -26.50
C ILE A 317 3.22 18.69 -27.81
N ALA A 318 4.39 18.08 -27.78
CA ALA A 318 4.94 17.37 -28.94
C ALA A 318 5.41 15.96 -28.55
N LEU A 319 5.17 14.98 -29.42
CA LEU A 319 5.64 13.59 -29.31
C LEU A 319 6.58 13.30 -30.47
N GLY A 320 7.83 12.96 -30.18
CA GLY A 320 8.87 12.75 -31.18
C GLY A 320 8.98 13.93 -32.17
N GLY A 321 8.88 15.17 -31.69
CA GLY A 321 8.89 16.40 -32.45
C GLY A 321 7.60 16.69 -33.24
N ARG A 322 6.54 15.89 -33.13
CA ARG A 322 5.27 16.11 -33.83
C ARG A 322 4.25 16.73 -32.86
N PRO A 323 3.55 17.81 -33.29
CA PRO A 323 2.51 18.40 -32.46
C PRO A 323 1.45 17.39 -32.05
N TYR A 324 1.14 17.34 -30.72
CA TYR A 324 0.12 16.48 -30.14
C TYR A 324 -0.84 17.31 -29.33
N ALA A 325 -2.13 17.11 -29.53
CA ALA A 325 -3.18 17.79 -28.77
C ALA A 325 -3.97 16.75 -27.94
N PRO A 326 -3.77 16.67 -26.62
CA PRO A 326 -4.57 15.81 -25.76
C PRO A 326 -6.02 16.28 -25.76
N ALA A 327 -6.93 15.41 -26.14
CA ALA A 327 -8.35 15.73 -26.14
C ALA A 327 -9.17 14.68 -25.37
N ASP A 328 -8.72 13.45 -25.45
CA ASP A 328 -9.31 12.30 -24.78
C ASP A 328 -8.27 11.16 -24.68
N PRO A 329 -8.50 10.14 -23.80
CA PRO A 329 -7.58 9.02 -23.62
C PRO A 329 -7.31 8.18 -24.89
N ARG A 330 -8.24 8.12 -25.84
CA ARG A 330 -8.03 7.42 -27.11
C ARG A 330 -6.93 8.06 -27.92
N ARG A 331 -6.93 9.40 -28.01
CA ARG A 331 -5.87 10.13 -28.71
C ARG A 331 -4.51 9.92 -28.08
N GLY A 332 -4.43 9.88 -26.74
CA GLY A 332 -3.19 9.56 -26.04
C GLY A 332 -2.69 8.16 -26.42
N ARG A 333 -3.54 7.15 -26.32
CA ARG A 333 -3.23 5.78 -26.71
C ARG A 333 -2.79 5.67 -28.18
N ASP A 334 -3.56 6.27 -29.09
CA ASP A 334 -3.31 6.17 -30.54
C ASP A 334 -2.06 6.94 -30.97
N ALA A 335 -1.63 7.93 -30.17
CA ALA A 335 -0.38 8.65 -30.32
C ALA A 335 0.85 7.91 -29.76
N GLY A 336 0.66 6.74 -29.10
CA GLY A 336 1.74 5.96 -28.52
C GLY A 336 2.05 6.31 -27.07
N ILE A 337 1.10 6.89 -26.33
CA ILE A 337 1.23 7.13 -24.89
C ILE A 337 0.52 6.01 -24.12
N GLY A 338 1.25 5.34 -23.23
CA GLY A 338 0.69 4.44 -22.22
C GLY A 338 0.46 5.18 -20.91
N PHE A 339 -0.58 4.80 -20.16
CA PHE A 339 -0.91 5.45 -18.91
C PHE A 339 -1.30 4.43 -17.82
N VAL A 340 -0.57 4.43 -16.73
CA VAL A 340 -0.86 3.62 -15.53
C VAL A 340 -1.28 4.54 -14.41
N ALA A 341 -2.54 4.45 -13.98
CA ALA A 341 -3.12 5.29 -12.95
C ALA A 341 -2.72 4.85 -11.54
N ALA A 342 -2.66 5.81 -10.60
CA ALA A 342 -2.38 5.59 -9.20
C ALA A 342 -3.42 4.68 -8.52
N GLU A 343 -4.72 4.89 -8.80
CA GLU A 343 -5.80 4.07 -8.24
C GLU A 343 -6.09 2.83 -9.11
N ARG A 344 -5.18 1.86 -9.03
CA ARG A 344 -5.22 0.63 -9.83
C ARG A 344 -6.59 -0.06 -9.84
N GLN A 345 -7.23 -0.20 -8.68
CA GLN A 345 -8.49 -0.93 -8.53
C GLN A 345 -9.67 -0.24 -9.25
N ARG A 346 -9.64 1.07 -9.35
CA ARG A 346 -10.74 1.86 -9.94
C ARG A 346 -10.50 2.22 -11.40
N GLU A 347 -9.24 2.50 -11.76
CA GLU A 347 -8.87 3.06 -13.06
C GLU A 347 -7.93 2.15 -13.85
N GLY A 348 -7.14 1.31 -13.16
CA GLY A 348 -6.09 0.52 -13.77
C GLY A 348 -6.54 -0.85 -14.26
N ILE A 349 -7.56 -1.47 -13.69
CA ILE A 349 -8.01 -2.83 -14.02
C ILE A 349 -9.53 -2.93 -14.14
N VAL A 350 -9.98 -3.99 -14.80
CA VAL A 350 -11.37 -4.47 -14.71
C VAL A 350 -11.35 -5.73 -13.85
N PRO A 351 -11.72 -5.63 -12.55
CA PRO A 351 -11.47 -6.68 -11.56
C PRO A 351 -12.08 -8.04 -11.89
N ASP A 352 -13.27 -8.04 -12.47
CA ASP A 352 -14.04 -9.25 -12.79
C ASP A 352 -13.66 -9.86 -14.16
N LEU A 353 -12.80 -9.22 -14.93
CA LEU A 353 -12.26 -9.79 -16.16
C LEU A 353 -10.97 -10.57 -15.89
N GLY A 354 -10.73 -11.58 -16.73
CA GLY A 354 -9.52 -12.39 -16.69
C GLY A 354 -8.25 -11.62 -17.05
N VAL A 355 -7.11 -12.22 -16.73
CA VAL A 355 -5.76 -11.69 -17.04
C VAL A 355 -5.63 -11.35 -18.53
N ALA A 356 -6.00 -12.28 -19.44
CA ALA A 356 -5.90 -12.05 -20.87
C ALA A 356 -6.72 -10.84 -21.34
N ALA A 357 -7.97 -10.75 -20.90
CA ALA A 357 -8.85 -9.66 -21.27
C ALA A 357 -8.33 -8.31 -20.75
N ASN A 358 -7.80 -8.25 -19.51
CA ASN A 358 -7.19 -7.04 -18.98
C ASN A 358 -5.95 -6.62 -19.75
N LEU A 359 -5.11 -7.55 -20.20
CA LEU A 359 -3.92 -7.27 -21.00
C LEU A 359 -4.24 -6.69 -22.38
N THR A 360 -5.31 -7.14 -23.01
CA THR A 360 -5.63 -6.81 -24.39
C THR A 360 -6.62 -5.66 -24.54
N LEU A 361 -7.36 -5.32 -23.47
CA LEU A 361 -8.45 -4.35 -23.48
C LEU A 361 -8.13 -3.01 -24.15
N PRO A 362 -7.00 -2.33 -23.89
CA PRO A 362 -6.70 -1.04 -24.52
C PRO A 362 -6.53 -1.13 -26.05
N PHE A 363 -6.16 -2.30 -26.54
CA PHE A 363 -5.86 -2.56 -27.96
C PHE A 363 -6.68 -3.70 -28.53
N ILE A 364 -7.89 -3.90 -28.03
CA ILE A 364 -8.77 -5.03 -28.41
C ILE A 364 -9.01 -5.09 -29.91
N ASP A 365 -8.97 -3.94 -30.59
CA ASP A 365 -9.13 -3.83 -32.04
C ASP A 365 -8.06 -4.64 -32.81
N ARG A 366 -6.83 -4.78 -32.27
CA ARG A 366 -5.74 -5.59 -32.84
C ARG A 366 -6.07 -7.09 -32.86
N PHE A 367 -6.94 -7.53 -31.98
CA PHE A 367 -7.39 -8.92 -31.83
C PHE A 367 -8.76 -9.18 -32.44
N THR A 368 -9.40 -8.13 -33.01
CA THR A 368 -10.76 -8.19 -33.55
C THR A 368 -10.75 -8.28 -35.08
N ARG A 369 -11.56 -9.19 -35.61
CA ARG A 369 -11.82 -9.27 -37.06
C ARG A 369 -13.33 -9.40 -37.27
N PHE A 370 -13.91 -8.56 -38.13
CA PHE A 370 -15.37 -8.51 -38.35
C PHE A 370 -16.18 -8.40 -37.05
N ALA A 371 -15.76 -7.51 -36.13
CA ALA A 371 -16.35 -7.32 -34.80
C ALA A 371 -16.33 -8.55 -33.85
N VAL A 372 -15.53 -9.57 -34.19
CA VAL A 372 -15.34 -10.76 -33.34
C VAL A 372 -13.90 -10.84 -32.84
N VAL A 373 -13.72 -10.98 -31.54
CA VAL A 373 -12.39 -11.14 -30.92
C VAL A 373 -11.85 -12.54 -31.23
N SER A 374 -10.63 -12.59 -31.79
CA SER A 374 -9.92 -13.84 -32.00
C SER A 374 -9.31 -14.35 -30.70
N ARG A 375 -10.03 -15.18 -29.98
CA ARG A 375 -9.61 -15.78 -28.71
C ARG A 375 -8.22 -16.43 -28.76
N PRO A 376 -7.84 -17.23 -29.77
CA PRO A 376 -6.49 -17.80 -29.83
C PRO A 376 -5.38 -16.72 -29.84
N ARG A 377 -5.53 -15.72 -30.73
CA ARG A 377 -4.54 -14.63 -30.82
C ARG A 377 -4.43 -13.79 -29.54
N GLU A 378 -5.58 -13.56 -28.88
CA GLU A 378 -5.64 -12.88 -27.59
C GLU A 378 -4.88 -13.67 -26.52
N LEU A 379 -5.14 -14.99 -26.42
CA LEU A 379 -4.50 -15.86 -25.44
C LEU A 379 -3.00 -16.01 -25.69
N ASP A 380 -2.56 -16.19 -26.93
CA ASP A 380 -1.13 -16.29 -27.30
C ASP A 380 -0.39 -15.02 -26.92
N TYR A 381 -0.98 -13.85 -27.20
CA TYR A 381 -0.42 -12.56 -26.81
C TYR A 381 -0.33 -12.43 -25.30
N ALA A 382 -1.40 -12.72 -24.59
CA ALA A 382 -1.46 -12.65 -23.13
C ALA A 382 -0.44 -13.59 -22.48
N GLN A 383 -0.31 -14.82 -22.98
CA GLN A 383 0.67 -15.78 -22.46
C GLN A 383 2.09 -15.25 -22.62
N SER A 384 2.42 -14.63 -23.76
CA SER A 384 3.74 -14.05 -23.98
C SER A 384 4.12 -12.99 -22.94
N TRP A 385 3.16 -12.19 -22.48
CA TRP A 385 3.38 -11.18 -21.45
C TRP A 385 3.41 -11.76 -20.04
N VAL A 386 2.58 -12.76 -19.76
CA VAL A 386 2.62 -13.50 -18.50
C VAL A 386 4.01 -14.09 -18.29
N ASP A 387 4.58 -14.71 -19.32
CA ASP A 387 5.92 -15.33 -19.26
C ASP A 387 7.02 -14.26 -19.12
N ARG A 388 6.97 -13.17 -19.91
CA ARG A 388 7.99 -12.11 -19.90
C ARG A 388 8.09 -11.36 -18.57
N LEU A 389 6.97 -11.13 -17.90
CA LEU A 389 6.91 -10.37 -16.64
C LEU A 389 6.77 -11.27 -15.41
N GLY A 390 6.75 -12.59 -15.60
CA GLY A 390 6.57 -13.53 -14.50
C GLY A 390 5.27 -13.29 -13.73
N ILE A 391 4.15 -13.04 -14.45
CA ILE A 391 2.83 -12.82 -13.82
C ILE A 391 2.34 -14.16 -13.28
N ARG A 392 2.12 -14.24 -11.98
CA ARG A 392 1.65 -15.46 -11.33
C ARG A 392 0.14 -15.52 -11.35
N SER A 393 -0.42 -16.28 -12.29
CA SER A 393 -1.84 -16.61 -12.39
C SER A 393 -2.00 -18.12 -12.58
N ALA A 394 -3.10 -18.70 -12.10
CA ALA A 394 -3.38 -20.13 -12.28
C ALA A 394 -3.72 -20.47 -13.76
N TYR A 395 -4.36 -19.55 -14.45
CA TYR A 395 -4.70 -19.60 -15.87
C TYR A 395 -5.08 -18.20 -16.39
N LEU A 396 -5.03 -17.97 -17.70
CA LEU A 396 -5.23 -16.65 -18.30
C LEU A 396 -6.65 -16.06 -18.15
N GLY A 397 -7.62 -16.89 -17.84
CA GLY A 397 -9.01 -16.47 -17.55
C GLY A 397 -9.26 -16.14 -16.08
N GLN A 398 -8.26 -16.32 -15.18
CA GLN A 398 -8.41 -16.00 -13.76
C GLN A 398 -8.73 -14.52 -13.59
N GLU A 399 -9.80 -14.23 -12.84
CA GLU A 399 -10.21 -12.86 -12.52
C GLU A 399 -9.10 -12.09 -11.84
N LEU A 400 -8.90 -10.84 -12.29
CA LEU A 400 -7.75 -10.06 -11.86
C LEU A 400 -7.82 -9.68 -10.37
N ARG A 401 -9.03 -9.54 -9.81
CA ARG A 401 -9.24 -9.30 -8.37
C ARG A 401 -8.66 -10.39 -7.46
N LEU A 402 -8.47 -11.61 -7.98
CA LEU A 402 -7.93 -12.75 -7.24
C LEU A 402 -6.40 -12.81 -7.25
N LEU A 403 -5.73 -11.94 -7.99
CA LEU A 403 -4.27 -11.85 -8.02
C LEU A 403 -3.76 -10.93 -6.90
N SER A 404 -2.52 -11.18 -6.46
CA SER A 404 -1.82 -10.26 -5.55
C SER A 404 -1.60 -8.89 -6.20
N GLY A 405 -1.46 -7.83 -5.37
CA GLY A 405 -1.25 -6.46 -5.82
C GLY A 405 -0.09 -6.31 -6.80
N GLY A 406 1.05 -6.97 -6.55
CA GLY A 406 2.19 -6.95 -7.47
C GLY A 406 1.89 -7.58 -8.83
N ASN A 407 1.13 -8.70 -8.88
CA ASN A 407 0.73 -9.30 -10.15
C ASN A 407 -0.30 -8.45 -10.90
N GLN A 408 -1.24 -7.80 -10.20
CA GLN A 408 -2.15 -6.83 -10.81
C GLN A 408 -1.37 -5.65 -11.42
N GLN A 409 -0.34 -5.15 -10.72
CA GLN A 409 0.52 -4.08 -11.23
C GLN A 409 1.27 -4.48 -12.49
N LYS A 410 1.83 -5.70 -12.52
CA LYS A 410 2.45 -6.25 -13.72
C LYS A 410 1.50 -6.32 -14.91
N VAL A 411 0.22 -6.68 -14.70
CA VAL A 411 -0.81 -6.65 -15.75
C VAL A 411 -1.10 -5.22 -16.20
N CYS A 412 -1.20 -4.25 -15.28
CA CYS A 412 -1.39 -2.84 -15.62
C CYS A 412 -0.27 -2.28 -16.50
N LEU A 413 0.96 -2.71 -16.27
CA LEU A 413 2.11 -2.33 -17.09
C LEU A 413 2.12 -3.05 -18.42
N ALA A 414 1.98 -4.38 -18.39
CA ALA A 414 2.06 -5.22 -19.58
C ALA A 414 1.07 -4.81 -20.67
N ARG A 415 -0.11 -4.34 -20.30
CA ARG A 415 -1.14 -3.91 -21.25
C ARG A 415 -0.70 -2.75 -22.15
N TRP A 416 0.23 -1.92 -21.66
CA TRP A 416 0.73 -0.76 -22.41
C TRP A 416 1.99 -1.05 -23.23
N LEU A 417 2.70 -2.15 -22.93
CA LEU A 417 3.94 -2.51 -23.61
C LEU A 417 3.68 -3.14 -24.98
N VAL A 418 3.07 -2.36 -25.83
CA VAL A 418 2.75 -2.74 -27.21
C VAL A 418 3.74 -2.10 -28.19
N GLU A 419 3.85 -2.68 -29.38
CA GLU A 419 4.62 -2.08 -30.46
C GLU A 419 4.10 -0.68 -30.80
N GLY A 420 5.00 0.29 -30.90
CA GLY A 420 4.67 1.69 -31.16
C GLY A 420 4.42 2.53 -29.89
N LEU A 421 4.67 1.99 -28.69
CA LEU A 421 4.68 2.80 -27.48
C LEU A 421 5.92 3.70 -27.46
N GLU A 422 5.70 5.01 -27.37
CA GLU A 422 6.77 6.02 -27.33
C GLU A 422 7.01 6.56 -25.93
N VAL A 423 5.93 6.76 -25.17
CA VAL A 423 5.96 7.31 -23.81
C VAL A 423 5.09 6.47 -22.89
N LEU A 424 5.61 6.13 -21.72
CA LEU A 424 4.85 5.49 -20.65
C LEU A 424 4.74 6.43 -19.45
N ILE A 425 3.53 6.80 -19.10
CA ILE A 425 3.23 7.61 -17.91
C ILE A 425 2.83 6.68 -16.77
N LEU A 426 3.48 6.82 -15.63
CA LEU A 426 3.24 6.03 -14.43
C LEU A 426 2.88 6.95 -13.27
N GLU A 427 1.68 6.85 -12.73
CA GLU A 427 1.27 7.55 -11.51
C GLU A 427 1.36 6.60 -10.32
N GLU A 428 2.14 6.97 -9.31
CA GLU A 428 2.33 6.21 -8.06
C GLU A 428 2.51 4.70 -8.32
N PRO A 429 3.46 4.29 -9.19
CA PRO A 429 3.50 2.91 -9.71
C PRO A 429 3.76 1.86 -8.64
N THR A 430 4.31 2.23 -7.49
CA THR A 430 4.63 1.31 -6.39
C THR A 430 3.66 1.37 -5.24
N ARG A 431 2.61 2.19 -5.33
CA ARG A 431 1.60 2.30 -4.28
C ARG A 431 0.86 0.98 -4.06
N GLY A 432 0.93 0.46 -2.82
CA GLY A 432 0.35 -0.83 -2.47
C GLY A 432 1.01 -2.03 -3.13
N VAL A 433 2.29 -1.89 -3.51
CA VAL A 433 3.12 -2.95 -4.07
C VAL A 433 4.21 -3.29 -3.05
N ASP A 434 4.42 -4.57 -2.81
CA ASP A 434 5.48 -5.01 -1.90
C ASP A 434 6.88 -4.77 -2.48
N LEU A 435 7.88 -4.76 -1.59
CA LEU A 435 9.24 -4.37 -1.91
C LEU A 435 9.89 -5.25 -3.00
N GLY A 436 9.61 -6.56 -3.00
CA GLY A 436 10.12 -7.47 -4.04
C GLY A 436 9.52 -7.16 -5.42
N ALA A 437 8.20 -6.90 -5.47
CA ALA A 437 7.54 -6.53 -6.70
C ALA A 437 7.96 -5.12 -7.19
N ARG A 438 8.34 -4.19 -6.28
CA ARG A 438 8.95 -2.90 -6.66
C ARG A 438 10.28 -3.10 -7.40
N GLN A 439 11.16 -3.98 -6.89
CA GLN A 439 12.44 -4.29 -7.55
C GLN A 439 12.23 -4.86 -8.95
N GLU A 440 11.33 -5.82 -9.10
CA GLU A 440 10.99 -6.40 -10.41
C GLU A 440 10.46 -5.32 -11.38
N LEU A 441 9.64 -4.40 -10.89
CA LEU A 441 9.12 -3.28 -11.66
C LEU A 441 10.25 -2.36 -12.16
N TYR A 442 11.15 -1.94 -11.26
CA TYR A 442 12.24 -1.03 -11.61
C TYR A 442 13.22 -1.66 -12.60
N LEU A 443 13.53 -2.95 -12.44
CA LEU A 443 14.33 -3.70 -13.41
C LEU A 443 13.65 -3.74 -14.78
N ALA A 444 12.35 -3.98 -14.83
CA ALA A 444 11.60 -3.98 -16.07
C ALA A 444 11.59 -2.58 -16.73
N LEU A 445 11.37 -1.50 -15.98
CA LEU A 445 11.42 -0.14 -16.49
C LEU A 445 12.77 0.17 -17.12
N ARG A 446 13.87 -0.20 -16.47
CA ARG A 446 15.24 -0.01 -17.02
C ARG A 446 15.47 -0.80 -18.29
N GLN A 447 14.98 -2.03 -18.37
CA GLN A 447 15.08 -2.83 -19.60
C GLN A 447 14.33 -2.19 -20.79
N TRP A 448 13.22 -1.49 -20.54
CA TRP A 448 12.45 -0.84 -21.59
C TRP A 448 13.04 0.52 -21.98
N THR A 449 13.51 1.30 -21.01
CA THR A 449 14.21 2.55 -21.32
C THR A 449 15.50 2.29 -22.08
N ALA A 450 16.24 1.22 -21.78
CA ALA A 450 17.39 0.79 -22.59
C ALA A 450 17.03 0.47 -24.04
N LYS A 451 15.76 0.23 -24.37
CA LYS A 451 15.24 0.04 -25.74
C LYS A 451 14.67 1.32 -26.34
N GLY A 452 14.83 2.46 -25.68
CA GLY A 452 14.42 3.78 -26.14
C GLY A 452 13.03 4.23 -25.66
N LEU A 453 12.31 3.47 -24.80
CA LEU A 453 11.05 3.92 -24.21
C LEU A 453 11.32 5.12 -23.29
N ALA A 454 10.57 6.21 -23.45
CA ALA A 454 10.56 7.33 -22.52
C ALA A 454 9.54 7.07 -21.40
N VAL A 455 9.90 7.36 -20.16
CA VAL A 455 9.03 7.17 -18.99
C VAL A 455 8.86 8.47 -18.23
N LEU A 456 7.61 8.88 -17.99
CA LEU A 456 7.24 9.95 -17.07
C LEU A 456 6.72 9.29 -15.79
N LEU A 457 7.52 9.33 -14.73
CA LEU A 457 7.17 8.76 -13.43
C LEU A 457 6.68 9.88 -12.50
N VAL A 458 5.43 9.82 -12.08
CA VAL A 458 4.80 10.79 -11.17
C VAL A 458 4.65 10.10 -9.82
N SER A 459 5.33 10.62 -8.80
CA SER A 459 5.34 9.99 -7.48
C SER A 459 5.49 11.00 -6.35
N SER A 460 4.80 10.76 -5.24
CA SER A 460 4.97 11.46 -3.97
C SER A 460 6.06 10.82 -3.08
N ASP A 461 6.62 9.67 -3.49
CA ASP A 461 7.70 8.99 -2.80
C ASP A 461 9.06 9.54 -3.27
N ALA A 462 9.70 10.35 -2.40
CA ALA A 462 11.00 10.95 -2.71
C ALA A 462 12.11 9.90 -2.89
N GLU A 463 12.05 8.77 -2.18
CA GLU A 463 13.02 7.67 -2.31
C GLU A 463 12.89 6.99 -3.69
N GLU A 464 11.64 6.78 -4.15
CA GLU A 464 11.38 6.24 -5.49
C GLU A 464 11.96 7.16 -6.58
N VAL A 465 11.62 8.46 -6.54
CA VAL A 465 12.08 9.42 -7.54
C VAL A 465 13.60 9.55 -7.51
N ALA A 466 14.21 9.68 -6.33
CA ALA A 466 15.66 9.76 -6.20
C ALA A 466 16.38 8.48 -6.64
N GLY A 467 15.78 7.30 -6.39
CA GLY A 467 16.39 6.01 -6.69
C GLY A 467 16.34 5.61 -8.16
N ILE A 468 15.18 5.77 -8.83
CA ILE A 468 14.99 5.22 -10.17
C ILE A 468 15.08 6.28 -11.29
N CYS A 469 14.85 7.57 -11.04
CA CYS A 469 14.78 8.56 -12.10
C CYS A 469 16.16 9.06 -12.55
N ASP A 470 16.29 9.36 -13.82
CA ASP A 470 17.52 9.92 -14.41
C ASP A 470 17.61 11.43 -14.16
N ARG A 471 16.46 12.12 -14.24
CA ARG A 471 16.27 13.52 -13.84
C ARG A 471 14.96 13.64 -13.06
N ALA A 472 14.82 14.70 -12.28
CA ALA A 472 13.60 14.99 -11.55
C ALA A 472 13.19 16.45 -11.66
N ILE A 473 11.88 16.70 -11.65
CA ILE A 473 11.29 18.01 -11.43
C ILE A 473 10.42 17.94 -10.17
N VAL A 474 10.41 19.03 -9.40
CA VAL A 474 9.57 19.15 -8.20
C VAL A 474 8.44 20.13 -8.50
N LEU A 475 7.21 19.69 -8.23
CA LEU A 475 6.03 20.56 -8.26
C LEU A 475 5.66 20.99 -6.84
N ASP A 476 5.45 22.29 -6.68
CA ASP A 476 4.82 22.88 -5.51
C ASP A 476 3.70 23.82 -5.97
N ARG A 477 2.50 23.67 -5.41
CA ARG A 477 1.32 24.49 -5.71
C ARG A 477 1.08 24.69 -7.21
N GLY A 478 1.22 23.62 -7.97
CA GLY A 478 0.99 23.59 -9.41
C GLY A 478 2.10 24.20 -10.28
N ARG A 479 3.24 24.60 -9.72
CA ARG A 479 4.38 25.16 -10.43
C ARG A 479 5.62 24.30 -10.29
N VAL A 480 6.50 24.35 -11.28
CA VAL A 480 7.82 23.70 -11.16
C VAL A 480 8.68 24.57 -10.24
N SER A 481 8.96 24.05 -9.05
CA SER A 481 9.79 24.71 -8.02
C SER A 481 11.26 24.31 -8.06
N GLY A 482 11.59 23.14 -8.64
CA GLY A 482 12.95 22.65 -8.78
C GLY A 482 13.16 21.74 -9.96
N ARG A 483 14.40 21.69 -10.47
CA ARG A 483 14.85 20.79 -11.55
C ARG A 483 16.17 20.19 -11.15
N PHE A 484 16.29 18.88 -11.20
CA PHE A 484 17.47 18.15 -10.78
C PHE A 484 17.96 17.23 -11.90
N ALA A 485 19.25 17.30 -12.16
CA ALA A 485 19.96 16.27 -12.90
C ALA A 485 20.11 15.02 -12.02
N GLY A 486 20.49 13.89 -12.59
CA GLY A 486 20.63 12.63 -11.89
C GLY A 486 21.48 12.71 -10.60
N GLY A 487 21.20 11.87 -9.61
CA GLY A 487 21.91 11.82 -8.34
C GLY A 487 21.31 12.67 -7.22
N VAL A 488 20.10 13.19 -7.42
CA VAL A 488 19.37 13.90 -6.37
C VAL A 488 19.10 12.99 -5.17
N SER A 489 19.28 13.52 -3.95
CA SER A 489 18.89 12.80 -2.73
C SER A 489 17.40 13.01 -2.42
N PRO A 490 16.74 12.09 -1.67
CA PRO A 490 15.39 12.31 -1.19
C PRO A 490 15.22 13.62 -0.40
N ALA A 491 16.24 13.99 0.38
CA ALA A 491 16.25 15.23 1.15
C ALA A 491 16.23 16.47 0.24
N ASP A 492 16.97 16.46 -0.87
CA ASP A 492 16.97 17.56 -1.83
C ASP A 492 15.59 17.78 -2.46
N LEU A 493 14.86 16.69 -2.76
CA LEU A 493 13.51 16.75 -3.31
C LEU A 493 12.50 17.36 -2.30
N LEU A 494 12.65 17.02 -1.01
CA LEU A 494 11.76 17.50 0.05
C LEU A 494 12.05 18.96 0.48
N HIS A 495 13.29 19.45 0.31
CA HIS A 495 13.73 20.78 0.78
C HIS A 495 13.76 21.86 -0.32
N VAL A 496 13.09 21.63 -1.45
CA VAL A 496 12.96 22.68 -2.47
C VAL A 496 12.15 23.84 -1.87
N SER A 497 12.85 24.94 -1.51
CA SER A 497 12.18 26.18 -1.13
C SER A 497 11.39 26.71 -2.31
N PRO A 498 10.15 27.22 -2.10
CA PRO A 498 9.38 27.81 -3.16
C PRO A 498 10.18 28.90 -3.88
N VAL A 499 10.17 28.88 -5.20
CA VAL A 499 10.78 29.93 -6.03
C VAL A 499 10.19 31.27 -5.54
N LYS A 500 11.04 32.16 -5.04
CA LYS A 500 10.63 33.54 -4.75
C LYS A 500 10.25 34.16 -6.07
N ASP A 501 8.98 34.48 -6.24
CA ASP A 501 8.52 35.34 -7.34
C ASP A 501 9.33 36.64 -7.26
N HIS A 502 10.25 36.81 -8.19
CA HIS A 502 10.79 38.13 -8.49
C HIS A 502 9.75 38.83 -9.37
N SER A 503 8.91 39.61 -8.71
CA SER A 503 8.02 40.61 -9.31
C SER A 503 8.79 41.66 -10.10
#